data_d5ab99bb9f191f5524ecb617916da7c9
#
_entry.id   d5ab99bb9f191f5524ecb617916da7c9
#
_cell.length_a   1.000
_cell.length_b   1.000
_cell.length_c   1.000
_cell.angle_alpha   90.00
_cell.angle_beta   90.00
_cell.angle_gamma   90.00
#
_symmetry.space_group_name_H-M   'P 1'
#
loop_
_entity.id
_entity.type
_entity.pdbx_description
1 polymer ?
#
loop_
_entity_poly.entity_id
_entity_poly.type
_entity_poly.pdbx_seq_one_letter_code
_entity_poly.pdbx_strand_id
1 'polypeptide(L)'
;MFKIFLLLISFSIIGAEKASSVNFETGDSNAGAQKVAVCAACHGTDGNSQVGNWPKIAGQNERYLFEQLKLIKTEERYIDVMKGLLDNYSEEDLRDVAAFYANNAVTMGQSADDESLVLGKLLYKVGDYERGIPSCQACHAANGSGNALAGYPALGGQHKEYLISSLLAYKNDERISGPNAYIMNQISQRLSEEDIEALSNYITGLY
;
A
#
# COMPACT_ATOMS: atom_id res chain seq x y z
N MET A 1 -11.48 11.78 71.82
CA MET A 1 -10.97 10.57 71.16
C MET A 1 -11.45 10.55 69.75
N PHE A 2 -10.60 10.99 68.83
CA PHE A 2 -10.87 11.02 67.36
C PHE A 2 -10.41 9.67 66.77
N LYS A 3 -11.33 8.87 66.23
CA LYS A 3 -10.99 7.64 65.51
C LYS A 3 -10.70 8.00 64.04
N ILE A 4 -9.42 7.90 63.63
CA ILE A 4 -9.00 7.99 62.24
C ILE A 4 -9.35 6.69 61.55
N PHE A 5 -10.25 6.73 60.56
CA PHE A 5 -10.57 5.60 59.69
C PHE A 5 -9.61 5.63 58.53
N LEU A 6 -8.67 4.69 58.49
CA LEU A 6 -7.75 4.49 57.39
C LEU A 6 -8.48 3.74 56.27
N LEU A 7 -8.78 4.44 55.17
CA LEU A 7 -9.33 3.85 53.94
C LEU A 7 -8.19 3.23 53.12
N LEU A 8 -8.10 1.90 53.11
CA LEU A 8 -7.19 1.18 52.26
C LEU A 8 -7.78 1.13 50.84
N ILE A 9 -7.23 1.96 49.95
CA ILE A 9 -7.53 1.91 48.50
C ILE A 9 -6.66 0.81 47.87
N SER A 10 -7.27 -0.32 47.56
CA SER A 10 -6.64 -1.40 46.79
C SER A 10 -6.55 -0.98 45.32
N PHE A 11 -5.34 -0.69 44.87
CA PHE A 11 -5.05 -0.51 43.45
C PHE A 11 -5.04 -1.88 42.78
N SER A 12 -6.06 -2.19 42.01
CA SER A 12 -6.04 -3.33 41.10
C SER A 12 -5.12 -2.99 39.94
N ILE A 13 -3.97 -3.66 39.83
CA ILE A 13 -3.10 -3.60 38.65
C ILE A 13 -3.84 -4.32 37.54
N ILE A 14 -4.44 -3.53 36.61
CA ILE A 14 -4.94 -4.05 35.36
C ILE A 14 -3.69 -4.49 34.58
N GLY A 15 -3.51 -5.80 34.44
CA GLY A 15 -2.43 -6.37 33.67
C GLY A 15 -2.46 -5.79 32.24
N ALA A 16 -1.38 -5.16 31.81
CA ALA A 16 -1.21 -4.77 30.42
C ALA A 16 -1.25 -6.05 29.58
N GLU A 17 -2.33 -6.25 28.85
CA GLU A 17 -2.42 -7.26 27.82
C GLU A 17 -1.25 -7.04 26.85
N LYS A 18 -0.38 -8.03 26.71
CA LYS A 18 0.71 -7.98 25.73
C LYS A 18 0.05 -7.77 24.38
N ALA A 19 0.29 -6.61 23.77
CA ALA A 19 -0.05 -6.39 22.38
C ALA A 19 0.56 -7.56 21.58
N SER A 20 -0.30 -8.39 20.98
CA SER A 20 0.11 -9.45 20.08
C SER A 20 0.90 -8.80 18.96
N SER A 21 2.20 -9.00 18.91
CA SER A 21 2.98 -8.64 17.73
C SER A 21 2.40 -9.47 16.58
N VAL A 22 1.76 -8.81 15.63
CA VAL A 22 1.33 -9.46 14.39
C VAL A 22 2.61 -9.79 13.63
N ASN A 23 3.16 -10.97 13.90
CA ASN A 23 4.30 -11.47 13.15
C ASN A 23 3.81 -11.79 11.73
N PHE A 24 4.19 -10.94 10.78
CA PHE A 24 4.04 -11.25 9.37
C PHE A 24 5.09 -12.34 9.05
N GLU A 25 4.63 -13.48 8.55
CA GLU A 25 5.50 -14.56 8.08
C GLU A 25 5.96 -14.24 6.67
N THR A 26 7.26 -14.09 6.49
CA THR A 26 7.89 -13.80 5.20
C THR A 26 7.95 -15.06 4.33
N GLY A 27 7.86 -14.89 3.00
CA GLY A 27 8.02 -15.97 2.03
C GLY A 27 9.49 -16.26 1.69
N ASP A 28 9.70 -17.32 0.91
CA ASP A 28 10.99 -17.67 0.30
C ASP A 28 11.09 -17.07 -1.10
N SER A 29 11.92 -16.03 -1.25
CA SER A 29 12.15 -15.37 -2.54
C SER A 29 12.69 -16.30 -3.64
N ASN A 30 13.50 -17.32 -3.27
CA ASN A 30 14.03 -18.29 -4.25
C ASN A 30 12.92 -19.24 -4.73
N ALA A 31 12.04 -19.68 -3.84
CA ALA A 31 10.86 -20.45 -4.21
C ALA A 31 9.90 -19.60 -5.05
N GLY A 32 9.73 -18.32 -4.73
CA GLY A 32 8.94 -17.35 -5.49
C GLY A 32 9.42 -17.21 -6.93
N ALA A 33 10.75 -17.13 -7.14
CA ALA A 33 11.33 -17.01 -8.47
C ALA A 33 10.90 -18.15 -9.45
N GLN A 34 10.56 -19.32 -8.93
CA GLN A 34 10.09 -20.45 -9.74
C GLN A 34 8.59 -20.38 -10.08
N LYS A 35 7.87 -19.46 -9.46
CA LYS A 35 6.40 -19.39 -9.53
C LYS A 35 5.88 -18.16 -10.30
N VAL A 36 6.74 -17.22 -10.70
CA VAL A 36 6.35 -15.93 -11.26
C VAL A 36 6.14 -15.91 -12.78
N ALA A 37 6.23 -17.04 -13.48
CA ALA A 37 6.17 -17.05 -14.94
C ALA A 37 4.88 -16.41 -15.50
N VAL A 38 3.72 -16.65 -14.89
CA VAL A 38 2.44 -16.07 -15.31
C VAL A 38 2.40 -14.55 -15.00
N CYS A 39 3.01 -14.12 -13.91
CA CYS A 39 3.05 -12.71 -13.49
C CYS A 39 3.95 -11.89 -14.43
N ALA A 40 5.06 -12.47 -14.86
CA ALA A 40 6.08 -11.82 -15.69
C ALA A 40 5.54 -11.34 -17.05
N ALA A 41 4.50 -11.99 -17.57
CA ALA A 41 3.88 -11.62 -18.85
C ALA A 41 3.35 -10.16 -18.86
N CYS A 42 2.87 -9.68 -17.72
CA CYS A 42 2.30 -8.33 -17.58
C CYS A 42 3.20 -7.43 -16.72
N HIS A 43 3.74 -7.96 -15.62
CA HIS A 43 4.49 -7.17 -14.66
C HIS A 43 6.01 -7.12 -14.93
N GLY A 44 6.50 -7.83 -15.97
CA GLY A 44 7.94 -7.99 -16.22
C GLY A 44 8.57 -9.08 -15.34
N THR A 45 9.68 -9.63 -15.78
CA THR A 45 10.37 -10.73 -15.09
C THR A 45 10.90 -10.31 -13.71
N ASP A 46 11.21 -9.05 -13.55
CA ASP A 46 11.70 -8.43 -12.32
C ASP A 46 10.63 -7.64 -11.55
N GLY A 47 9.40 -7.55 -12.10
CA GLY A 47 8.30 -6.78 -11.51
C GLY A 47 8.23 -5.33 -11.97
N ASN A 48 9.05 -4.92 -12.96
CA ASN A 48 9.03 -3.60 -13.56
C ASN A 48 8.27 -3.64 -14.90
N SER A 49 6.94 -3.56 -14.83
CA SER A 49 6.09 -3.52 -16.02
C SER A 49 6.48 -2.37 -16.96
N GLN A 50 6.29 -2.58 -18.26
CA GLN A 50 6.53 -1.56 -19.29
C GLN A 50 5.24 -0.86 -19.72
N VAL A 51 4.10 -1.25 -19.19
CA VAL A 51 2.76 -0.75 -19.55
C VAL A 51 2.17 0.00 -18.37
N GLY A 52 1.83 1.27 -18.56
CA GLY A 52 1.39 2.17 -17.51
C GLY A 52 0.19 1.70 -16.70
N ASN A 53 -0.74 0.97 -17.31
CA ASN A 53 -1.91 0.43 -16.62
C ASN A 53 -1.61 -0.81 -15.75
N TRP A 54 -0.48 -1.47 -15.97
CA TRP A 54 -0.05 -2.60 -15.16
C TRP A 54 0.98 -2.13 -14.12
N PRO A 55 0.71 -2.31 -12.83
CA PRO A 55 1.61 -1.77 -11.82
C PRO A 55 2.99 -2.40 -11.87
N LYS A 56 4.00 -1.58 -11.56
CA LYS A 56 5.26 -2.12 -11.08
C LYS A 56 5.02 -2.73 -9.71
N ILE A 57 5.49 -3.95 -9.53
CA ILE A 57 5.40 -4.70 -8.27
C ILE A 57 6.78 -4.99 -7.66
N ALA A 58 7.86 -4.65 -8.40
CA ALA A 58 9.24 -4.64 -7.88
C ALA A 58 9.38 -3.66 -6.73
N GLY A 59 10.11 -4.04 -5.68
CA GLY A 59 10.37 -3.21 -4.51
C GLY A 59 9.16 -2.85 -3.65
N GLN A 60 8.01 -3.45 -3.95
CA GLN A 60 6.81 -3.26 -3.14
C GLN A 60 6.94 -4.01 -1.82
N ASN A 61 6.36 -3.46 -0.74
CA ASN A 61 6.36 -4.10 0.56
C ASN A 61 5.75 -5.50 0.50
N GLU A 62 6.49 -6.52 0.92
CA GLU A 62 6.11 -7.93 0.85
C GLU A 62 4.74 -8.19 1.48
N ARG A 63 4.53 -7.68 2.70
CA ARG A 63 3.24 -7.81 3.38
C ARG A 63 2.10 -7.23 2.55
N TYR A 64 2.28 -6.06 1.96
CA TYR A 64 1.26 -5.44 1.12
C TYR A 64 1.01 -6.27 -0.15
N LEU A 65 2.05 -6.76 -0.82
CA LEU A 65 1.90 -7.63 -1.98
C LEU A 65 1.10 -8.89 -1.63
N PHE A 66 1.50 -9.57 -0.57
CA PHE A 66 0.82 -10.78 -0.12
C PHE A 66 -0.66 -10.54 0.17
N GLU A 67 -1.00 -9.49 0.92
CA GLU A 67 -2.39 -9.13 1.21
C GLU A 67 -3.18 -8.84 -0.09
N GLN A 68 -2.58 -8.12 -1.04
CA GLN A 68 -3.24 -7.84 -2.32
C GLN A 68 -3.43 -9.11 -3.17
N LEU A 69 -2.45 -10.00 -3.21
CA LEU A 69 -2.58 -11.28 -3.93
C LEU A 69 -3.69 -12.15 -3.34
N LYS A 70 -3.83 -12.18 -2.02
CA LYS A 70 -4.95 -12.87 -1.36
C LYS A 70 -6.30 -12.28 -1.77
N LEU A 71 -6.46 -10.96 -1.67
CA LEU A 71 -7.70 -10.28 -2.03
C LEU A 71 -8.07 -10.47 -3.50
N ILE A 72 -7.07 -10.52 -4.40
CA ILE A 72 -7.30 -10.78 -5.82
C ILE A 72 -7.71 -12.24 -6.03
N LYS A 73 -7.03 -13.18 -5.36
CA LYS A 73 -7.38 -14.61 -5.45
C LYS A 73 -8.81 -14.89 -4.98
N THR A 74 -9.27 -14.21 -3.93
CA THR A 74 -10.64 -14.38 -3.39
C THR A 74 -11.68 -13.50 -4.10
N GLU A 75 -11.29 -12.77 -5.13
CA GLU A 75 -12.11 -11.78 -5.86
C GLU A 75 -12.66 -10.64 -4.95
N GLU A 76 -12.19 -10.52 -3.71
CA GLU A 76 -12.50 -9.38 -2.84
C GLU A 76 -11.91 -8.07 -3.39
N ARG A 77 -10.77 -8.15 -4.08
CA ARG A 77 -10.25 -7.11 -4.97
C ARG A 77 -10.39 -7.61 -6.40
N TYR A 78 -11.47 -7.22 -7.06
CA TYR A 78 -11.70 -7.65 -8.44
C TYR A 78 -10.82 -6.89 -9.43
N ILE A 79 -10.07 -7.63 -10.25
CA ILE A 79 -9.27 -7.15 -11.37
C ILE A 79 -9.47 -8.11 -12.53
N ASP A 80 -10.22 -7.69 -13.53
CA ASP A 80 -10.68 -8.55 -14.62
C ASP A 80 -9.53 -9.34 -15.29
N VAL A 81 -8.44 -8.67 -15.64
CA VAL A 81 -7.28 -9.30 -16.30
C VAL A 81 -6.49 -10.25 -15.41
N MET A 82 -6.71 -10.25 -14.10
CA MET A 82 -6.07 -11.16 -13.15
C MET A 82 -6.98 -12.30 -12.68
N LYS A 83 -8.24 -12.29 -13.10
CA LYS A 83 -9.23 -13.30 -12.70
C LYS A 83 -8.74 -14.71 -13.06
N GLY A 84 -8.76 -15.60 -12.07
CA GLY A 84 -8.37 -17.00 -12.21
C GLY A 84 -6.86 -17.28 -12.29
N LEU A 85 -6.01 -16.25 -12.46
CA LEU A 85 -4.55 -16.45 -12.56
C LEU A 85 -3.93 -17.02 -11.29
N LEU A 86 -4.55 -16.78 -10.14
CA LEU A 86 -4.04 -17.16 -8.82
C LEU A 86 -4.74 -18.41 -8.24
N ASP A 87 -5.67 -19.04 -8.94
CA ASP A 87 -6.50 -20.14 -8.41
C ASP A 87 -5.65 -21.31 -7.89
N ASN A 88 -4.60 -21.66 -8.60
CA ASN A 88 -3.72 -22.78 -8.27
C ASN A 88 -2.57 -22.42 -7.30
N TYR A 89 -2.48 -21.18 -6.81
CA TYR A 89 -1.46 -20.76 -5.85
C TYR A 89 -1.94 -21.04 -4.42
N SER A 90 -1.14 -21.75 -3.63
CA SER A 90 -1.35 -21.85 -2.19
C SER A 90 -1.06 -20.50 -1.49
N GLU A 91 -1.39 -20.38 -0.23
CA GLU A 91 -1.06 -19.19 0.55
C GLU A 91 0.46 -19.01 0.70
N GLU A 92 1.20 -20.12 0.82
CA GLU A 92 2.67 -20.14 0.81
C GLU A 92 3.22 -19.66 -0.53
N ASP A 93 2.66 -20.13 -1.67
CA ASP A 93 3.06 -19.66 -2.99
C ASP A 93 2.87 -18.14 -3.15
N LEU A 94 1.78 -17.58 -2.61
CA LEU A 94 1.53 -16.15 -2.65
C LEU A 94 2.53 -15.36 -1.79
N ARG A 95 2.96 -15.92 -0.62
CA ARG A 95 4.03 -15.33 0.19
C ARG A 95 5.35 -15.33 -0.56
N ASP A 96 5.71 -16.46 -1.16
CA ASP A 96 6.96 -16.62 -1.90
C ASP A 96 7.03 -15.65 -3.09
N VAL A 97 5.95 -15.53 -3.86
CA VAL A 97 5.83 -14.56 -4.96
C VAL A 97 5.96 -13.13 -4.45
N ALA A 98 5.32 -12.80 -3.33
CA ALA A 98 5.43 -11.48 -2.72
C ALA A 98 6.87 -11.18 -2.28
N ALA A 99 7.55 -12.14 -1.64
CA ALA A 99 8.95 -12.03 -1.24
C ALA A 99 9.88 -11.84 -2.44
N PHE A 100 9.65 -12.56 -3.54
CA PHE A 100 10.44 -12.42 -4.75
C PHE A 100 10.38 -11.00 -5.31
N TYR A 101 9.20 -10.46 -5.53
CA TYR A 101 9.05 -9.11 -6.10
C TYR A 101 9.45 -8.00 -5.13
N ALA A 102 9.26 -8.19 -3.83
CA ALA A 102 9.67 -7.24 -2.80
C ALA A 102 11.20 -7.04 -2.77
N ASN A 103 11.98 -8.08 -3.11
CA ASN A 103 13.44 -8.04 -3.12
C ASN A 103 14.03 -7.45 -4.41
N ASN A 104 13.20 -7.20 -5.43
CA ASN A 104 13.67 -6.59 -6.68
C ASN A 104 13.68 -5.06 -6.57
N ALA A 105 14.61 -4.42 -7.26
CA ALA A 105 14.65 -2.96 -7.29
C ALA A 105 13.59 -2.40 -8.25
N VAL A 106 12.81 -1.42 -7.79
CA VAL A 106 11.89 -0.68 -8.67
C VAL A 106 12.69 0.24 -9.59
N THR A 107 12.34 0.26 -10.87
CA THR A 107 12.88 1.23 -11.83
C THR A 107 12.24 2.59 -11.60
N MET A 108 13.08 3.64 -11.65
CA MET A 108 12.64 5.02 -11.46
C MET A 108 11.68 5.43 -12.57
N GLY A 109 10.63 6.15 -12.20
CA GLY A 109 9.80 6.89 -13.12
C GLY A 109 10.32 8.31 -13.32
N GLN A 110 9.65 9.06 -14.17
CA GLN A 110 9.95 10.48 -14.40
C GLN A 110 8.64 11.28 -14.36
N SER A 111 8.57 12.27 -13.48
CA SER A 111 7.48 13.24 -13.48
C SER A 111 7.54 14.12 -14.73
N ALA A 112 6.39 14.51 -15.27
CA ALA A 112 6.33 15.61 -16.21
C ALA A 112 6.67 16.92 -15.48
N ASP A 113 7.49 17.75 -16.13
CA ASP A 113 7.84 19.08 -15.60
C ASP A 113 6.80 20.10 -16.07
N ASP A 114 5.65 20.08 -15.42
CA ASP A 114 4.52 20.96 -15.68
C ASP A 114 3.96 21.55 -14.36
N GLU A 115 2.93 22.39 -14.48
CA GLU A 115 2.31 23.05 -13.31
C GLU A 115 1.72 22.08 -12.29
N SER A 116 1.30 20.88 -12.72
CA SER A 116 0.74 19.85 -11.82
C SER A 116 1.76 19.35 -10.81
N LEU A 117 3.07 19.41 -11.14
CA LEU A 117 4.14 18.93 -10.27
C LEU A 117 4.18 19.69 -8.93
N VAL A 118 3.91 21.00 -8.95
CA VAL A 118 3.89 21.85 -7.76
C VAL A 118 2.74 21.47 -6.83
N LEU A 119 1.53 21.30 -7.39
CA LEU A 119 0.35 20.87 -6.63
C LEU A 119 0.54 19.46 -6.07
N GLY A 120 1.01 18.51 -6.88
CA GLY A 120 1.25 17.13 -6.45
C GLY A 120 2.26 17.06 -5.30
N LYS A 121 3.36 17.83 -5.38
CA LYS A 121 4.36 17.94 -4.31
C LYS A 121 3.77 18.52 -3.04
N LEU A 122 2.94 19.56 -3.13
CA LEU A 122 2.28 20.19 -1.99
C LEU A 122 1.36 19.18 -1.29
N LEU A 123 0.46 18.54 -2.03
CA LEU A 123 -0.47 17.56 -1.48
C LEU A 123 0.26 16.35 -0.87
N TYR A 124 1.29 15.84 -1.55
CA TYR A 124 2.07 14.72 -1.03
C TYR A 124 2.77 15.05 0.29
N LYS A 125 3.42 16.21 0.37
CA LYS A 125 4.25 16.57 1.53
C LYS A 125 3.48 17.25 2.65
N VAL A 126 2.45 18.04 2.33
CA VAL A 126 1.73 18.87 3.30
C VAL A 126 0.28 18.41 3.46
N GLY A 127 -0.37 17.98 2.37
CA GLY A 127 -1.80 17.75 2.32
C GLY A 127 -2.59 19.03 2.15
N ASP A 128 -3.89 18.98 2.48
CA ASP A 128 -4.79 20.13 2.51
C ASP A 128 -5.69 20.04 3.75
N TYR A 129 -5.35 20.83 4.75
CA TYR A 129 -6.04 20.80 6.03
C TYR A 129 -7.51 21.24 5.91
N GLU A 130 -7.80 22.24 5.07
CA GLU A 130 -9.16 22.77 4.93
C GLU A 130 -10.12 21.74 4.31
N ARG A 131 -9.61 20.92 3.37
CA ARG A 131 -10.35 19.81 2.78
C ARG A 131 -10.25 18.50 3.56
N GLY A 132 -9.48 18.48 4.67
CA GLY A 132 -9.25 17.28 5.47
C GLY A 132 -8.43 16.21 4.74
N ILE A 133 -7.50 16.63 3.87
CA ILE A 133 -6.58 15.73 3.15
C ILE A 133 -5.25 15.71 3.92
N PRO A 134 -4.89 14.58 4.58
CA PRO A 134 -3.61 14.46 5.25
C PRO A 134 -2.46 14.40 4.23
N SER A 135 -1.22 14.72 4.69
CA SER A 135 -0.05 14.52 3.82
C SER A 135 0.17 13.04 3.53
N CYS A 136 0.37 12.70 2.26
CA CYS A 136 0.57 11.30 1.83
C CYS A 136 1.85 10.71 2.43
N GLN A 137 2.90 11.54 2.58
CA GLN A 137 4.17 11.12 3.17
C GLN A 137 4.05 10.65 4.63
N ALA A 138 3.01 11.03 5.36
CA ALA A 138 2.82 10.61 6.75
C ALA A 138 2.67 9.07 6.88
N CYS A 139 2.06 8.44 5.87
CA CYS A 139 1.88 6.99 5.80
C CYS A 139 2.83 6.33 4.79
N HIS A 140 3.04 6.98 3.63
CA HIS A 140 3.80 6.41 2.52
C HIS A 140 5.28 6.80 2.49
N ALA A 141 5.80 7.44 3.54
CA ALA A 141 7.15 7.96 3.70
C ALA A 141 7.50 9.11 2.73
N ALA A 142 8.54 9.89 3.07
CA ALA A 142 8.90 11.10 2.30
C ALA A 142 9.40 10.78 0.88
N ASN A 143 10.00 9.62 0.69
CA ASN A 143 10.49 9.10 -0.59
C ASN A 143 9.54 8.09 -1.25
N GLY A 144 8.34 7.90 -0.71
CA GLY A 144 7.37 6.96 -1.26
C GLY A 144 7.67 5.49 -0.99
N SER A 145 8.57 5.14 -0.07
CA SER A 145 8.91 3.74 0.23
C SER A 145 7.84 2.98 1.01
N GLY A 146 6.81 3.68 1.50
CA GLY A 146 5.76 3.10 2.31
C GLY A 146 6.19 2.76 3.74
N ASN A 147 5.39 1.93 4.40
CA ASN A 147 5.69 1.39 5.73
C ASN A 147 5.24 -0.08 5.78
N ALA A 148 6.21 -1.00 5.66
CA ALA A 148 5.95 -2.44 5.62
C ALA A 148 5.26 -2.96 6.90
N LEU A 149 5.64 -2.46 8.08
CA LEU A 149 5.05 -2.89 9.35
C LEU A 149 3.58 -2.48 9.47
N ALA A 150 3.22 -1.31 8.96
CA ALA A 150 1.85 -0.83 8.95
C ALA A 150 1.04 -1.33 7.73
N GLY A 151 1.67 -2.02 6.79
CA GLY A 151 1.03 -2.48 5.55
C GLY A 151 0.74 -1.35 4.55
N TYR A 152 1.42 -0.20 4.67
CA TYR A 152 1.31 0.89 3.71
C TYR A 152 2.24 0.65 2.53
N PRO A 153 1.72 0.68 1.27
CA PRO A 153 2.51 0.37 0.08
C PRO A 153 3.57 1.42 -0.23
N ALA A 154 4.62 0.95 -0.91
CA ALA A 154 5.52 1.82 -1.65
C ALA A 154 4.78 2.42 -2.85
N LEU A 155 5.04 3.69 -3.14
CA LEU A 155 4.42 4.46 -4.21
C LEU A 155 5.46 5.02 -5.19
N GLY A 156 6.67 5.34 -4.71
CA GLY A 156 7.72 5.98 -5.51
C GLY A 156 8.05 5.18 -6.77
N GLY A 157 8.21 5.89 -7.89
CA GLY A 157 8.52 5.28 -9.17
C GLY A 157 7.39 4.53 -9.87
N GLN A 158 6.20 4.46 -9.28
CA GLN A 158 5.05 3.78 -9.87
C GLN A 158 4.53 4.50 -11.11
N HIS A 159 3.87 3.78 -12.01
CA HIS A 159 3.25 4.35 -13.19
C HIS A 159 2.13 5.34 -12.86
N LYS A 160 2.14 6.48 -13.54
CA LYS A 160 1.13 7.54 -13.38
C LYS A 160 -0.29 7.01 -13.62
N GLU A 161 -0.49 6.24 -14.69
CA GLU A 161 -1.78 5.69 -15.10
C GLU A 161 -2.34 4.73 -14.02
N TYR A 162 -1.47 3.89 -13.47
CA TYR A 162 -1.87 2.99 -12.38
C TYR A 162 -2.20 3.75 -11.08
N LEU A 163 -1.47 4.81 -10.77
CA LEU A 163 -1.75 5.65 -9.59
C LEU A 163 -3.12 6.33 -9.74
N ILE A 164 -3.39 6.93 -10.92
CA ILE A 164 -4.68 7.55 -11.24
C ILE A 164 -5.82 6.54 -11.07
N SER A 165 -5.72 5.39 -11.75
CA SER A 165 -6.77 4.36 -11.69
C SER A 165 -7.00 3.85 -10.28
N SER A 166 -5.93 3.69 -9.49
CA SER A 166 -6.04 3.24 -8.09
C SER A 166 -6.71 4.29 -7.20
N LEU A 167 -6.36 5.57 -7.34
CA LEU A 167 -6.99 6.65 -6.56
C LEU A 167 -8.45 6.83 -6.93
N LEU A 168 -8.79 6.72 -8.23
CA LEU A 168 -10.18 6.74 -8.69
C LEU A 168 -10.96 5.54 -8.16
N ALA A 169 -10.40 4.34 -8.19
CA ALA A 169 -11.05 3.15 -7.64
C ALA A 169 -11.34 3.29 -6.14
N TYR A 170 -10.42 3.88 -5.36
CA TYR A 170 -10.70 4.23 -3.96
C TYR A 170 -11.77 5.31 -3.82
N LYS A 171 -11.70 6.35 -4.65
CA LYS A 171 -12.67 7.48 -4.63
C LYS A 171 -14.09 7.02 -4.91
N ASN A 172 -14.25 6.06 -5.82
CA ASN A 172 -15.54 5.55 -6.28
C ASN A 172 -16.04 4.32 -5.50
N ASP A 173 -15.39 3.96 -4.40
CA ASP A 173 -15.70 2.77 -3.60
C ASP A 173 -15.64 1.44 -4.39
N GLU A 174 -14.84 1.39 -5.46
CA GLU A 174 -14.58 0.19 -6.25
C GLU A 174 -13.46 -0.68 -5.64
N ARG A 175 -12.61 -0.06 -4.81
CA ARG A 175 -11.53 -0.71 -4.09
C ARG A 175 -11.70 -0.51 -2.59
N ILE A 176 -12.51 -1.38 -1.97
CA ILE A 176 -12.91 -1.27 -0.55
C ILE A 176 -12.29 -2.34 0.34
N SER A 177 -11.68 -3.37 -0.23
CA SER A 177 -11.17 -4.54 0.50
C SER A 177 -9.73 -4.38 0.92
N GLY A 178 -9.41 -4.93 2.10
CA GLY A 178 -8.09 -4.91 2.69
C GLY A 178 -7.97 -4.02 3.93
N PRO A 179 -6.95 -4.27 4.77
CA PRO A 179 -6.85 -3.69 6.12
C PRO A 179 -6.86 -2.15 6.16
N ASN A 180 -6.26 -1.51 5.15
CA ASN A 180 -6.11 -0.06 5.09
C ASN A 180 -6.94 0.60 3.97
N ALA A 181 -7.81 -0.17 3.27
CA ALA A 181 -8.59 0.36 2.15
C ALA A 181 -9.51 1.51 2.58
N TYR A 182 -10.18 1.38 3.72
CA TYR A 182 -11.05 2.40 4.27
C TYR A 182 -10.35 3.77 4.43
N ILE A 183 -9.08 3.78 4.86
CA ILE A 183 -8.30 5.01 5.00
C ILE A 183 -8.16 5.69 3.64
N MET A 184 -7.79 4.91 2.61
CA MET A 184 -7.61 5.45 1.25
C MET A 184 -8.93 5.89 0.62
N ASN A 185 -10.05 5.18 0.86
CA ASN A 185 -11.37 5.63 0.41
C ASN A 185 -11.70 7.01 0.99
N GLN A 186 -11.57 7.18 2.32
CA GLN A 186 -11.87 8.45 2.99
C GLN A 186 -11.00 9.61 2.49
N ILE A 187 -9.74 9.35 2.17
CA ILE A 187 -8.83 10.36 1.63
C ILE A 187 -9.18 10.66 0.16
N SER A 188 -9.31 9.61 -0.67
CA SER A 188 -9.49 9.76 -2.11
C SER A 188 -10.83 10.41 -2.47
N GLN A 189 -11.89 10.22 -1.68
CA GLN A 189 -13.17 10.90 -1.85
C GLN A 189 -13.06 12.44 -1.75
N ARG A 190 -12.03 12.96 -1.06
CA ARG A 190 -11.78 14.40 -0.93
C ARG A 190 -10.90 14.97 -2.04
N LEU A 191 -10.23 14.12 -2.83
CA LEU A 191 -9.39 14.56 -3.94
C LEU A 191 -10.26 14.94 -5.14
N SER A 192 -9.94 16.04 -5.81
CA SER A 192 -10.43 16.33 -7.15
C SER A 192 -9.71 15.46 -8.20
N GLU A 193 -10.18 15.45 -9.44
CA GLU A 193 -9.47 14.79 -10.54
C GLU A 193 -8.12 15.45 -10.79
N GLU A 194 -8.05 16.78 -10.68
CA GLU A 194 -6.81 17.55 -10.79
C GLU A 194 -5.80 17.16 -9.70
N ASP A 195 -6.25 16.99 -8.44
CA ASP A 195 -5.40 16.51 -7.35
C ASP A 195 -4.84 15.10 -7.64
N ILE A 196 -5.68 14.21 -8.17
CA ILE A 196 -5.29 12.83 -8.51
C ILE A 196 -4.23 12.83 -9.62
N GLU A 197 -4.43 13.63 -10.66
CA GLU A 197 -3.45 13.81 -11.75
C GLU A 197 -2.13 14.37 -11.21
N ALA A 198 -2.18 15.43 -10.41
CA ALA A 198 -1.02 16.11 -9.86
C ALA A 198 -0.23 15.20 -8.90
N LEU A 199 -0.93 14.50 -7.98
CA LEU A 199 -0.31 13.52 -7.08
C LEU A 199 0.36 12.39 -7.86
N SER A 200 -0.33 11.85 -8.87
CA SER A 200 0.19 10.73 -9.67
C SER A 200 1.42 11.15 -10.45
N ASN A 201 1.44 12.36 -11.04
CA ASN A 201 2.62 12.91 -11.70
C ASN A 201 3.81 13.03 -10.71
N TYR A 202 3.59 13.64 -9.55
CA TYR A 202 4.65 13.81 -8.54
C TYR A 202 5.20 12.48 -8.04
N ILE A 203 4.32 11.52 -7.71
CA ILE A 203 4.69 10.22 -7.14
C ILE A 203 5.49 9.38 -8.15
N THR A 204 5.18 9.46 -9.45
CA THR A 204 5.92 8.74 -10.50
C THR A 204 7.41 9.08 -10.50
N GLY A 205 7.78 10.32 -10.22
CA GLY A 205 9.19 10.74 -10.13
C GLY A 205 9.76 10.75 -8.70
N LEU A 206 9.04 10.23 -7.72
CA LEU A 206 9.46 10.22 -6.32
C LEU A 206 10.36 9.02 -6.01
N TYR A 207 11.51 9.25 -5.31
CA TYR A 207 12.50 8.23 -4.92
C TYR A 207 13.43 8.72 -3.79
#